data_a87a9d2f007202605fe5c1f45fa1d226
#
_entry.id   a87a9d2f007202605fe5c1f45fa1d226
#
_cell.length_a   1.000
_cell.length_b   1.000
_cell.length_c   1.000
_cell.angle_alpha   90.00
_cell.angle_beta   90.00
_cell.angle_gamma   90.00
#
_symmetry.space_group_name_H-M   'P 1'
#
loop_
_entity.id
_entity.type
_entity.pdbx_description
1 polymer ?
#
loop_
_entity_poly.entity_id
_entity_poly.type
_entity_poly.pdbx_seq_one_letter_code
_entity_poly.pdbx_strand_id
1 'polypeptide(L)'
;MSETKIDKKIRRIHAMERKWWHNKVAYQIYPKSFYDSNGDGIGDLPGITLKLDYLKELGVDIVWISPIYSSPFADQGYDISDYYQIDPCFGTMDDMDHLLKEAKKRDMYILMDLVVNHCSDEHEWFEKACEDPDGEYGNFFYIEDRKEGELPCNWRSYFGGPVWEPLPGHPDKQYMHVF
;
A
#
# COMPACT_ATOMS: atom_id res chain seq x y z
N MET A 1 -45.16 10.72 25.71
CA MET A 1 -44.28 9.50 25.73
C MET A 1 -42.85 9.95 25.49
N SER A 2 -41.95 9.70 26.41
CA SER A 2 -40.55 10.13 26.29
C SER A 2 -39.82 9.20 25.32
N GLU A 3 -39.12 9.78 24.36
CA GLU A 3 -38.27 9.07 23.40
C GLU A 3 -37.19 8.27 24.14
N THR A 4 -37.08 6.99 23.86
CA THR A 4 -36.14 6.12 24.54
C THR A 4 -34.70 6.38 24.06
N LYS A 5 -33.70 5.98 24.87
CA LYS A 5 -32.27 6.02 24.45
C LYS A 5 -32.00 5.21 23.18
N ILE A 6 -32.81 4.17 22.95
CA ILE A 6 -32.74 3.32 21.76
C ILE A 6 -33.25 4.07 20.54
N ASP A 7 -34.39 4.78 20.64
CA ASP A 7 -34.93 5.58 19.53
C ASP A 7 -33.96 6.68 19.11
N LYS A 8 -33.31 7.34 20.05
CA LYS A 8 -32.24 8.33 19.78
C LYS A 8 -31.03 7.71 19.09
N LYS A 9 -30.63 6.49 19.46
CA LYS A 9 -29.51 5.79 18.85
C LYS A 9 -29.86 5.32 17.43
N ILE A 10 -31.09 4.84 17.22
CA ILE A 10 -31.60 4.44 15.91
C ILE A 10 -31.71 5.65 14.98
N ARG A 11 -32.25 6.79 15.45
CA ARG A 11 -32.28 8.04 14.68
C ARG A 11 -30.88 8.56 14.32
N ARG A 12 -29.90 8.43 15.24
CA ARG A 12 -28.50 8.79 14.95
C ARG A 12 -27.88 7.90 13.85
N ILE A 13 -28.23 6.63 13.83
CA ILE A 13 -27.78 5.68 12.78
C ILE A 13 -28.48 6.02 11.44
N HIS A 14 -29.76 6.39 11.45
CA HIS A 14 -30.48 6.81 10.24
C HIS A 14 -30.15 8.25 9.77
N ALA A 15 -29.59 9.08 10.65
CA ALA A 15 -29.14 10.43 10.33
C ALA A 15 -27.66 10.49 9.91
N MET A 16 -26.98 9.36 9.77
CA MET A 16 -25.66 9.34 9.10
C MET A 16 -25.88 9.75 7.65
N GLU A 17 -25.42 10.95 7.35
CA GLU A 17 -25.43 11.50 6.00
C GLU A 17 -24.78 10.49 5.04
N ARG A 18 -25.57 10.00 4.05
CA ARG A 18 -25.06 9.03 3.09
C ARG A 18 -23.91 9.67 2.32
N LYS A 19 -22.73 9.07 2.42
CA LYS A 19 -21.59 9.43 1.60
C LYS A 19 -21.73 8.82 0.21
N TRP A 20 -21.10 9.42 -0.77
CA TRP A 20 -21.20 9.00 -2.18
C TRP A 20 -20.80 7.54 -2.42
N TRP A 21 -19.92 7.00 -1.58
CA TRP A 21 -19.42 5.61 -1.69
C TRP A 21 -20.30 4.56 -1.03
N HIS A 22 -21.32 4.93 -0.24
CA HIS A 22 -22.14 3.96 0.51
C HIS A 22 -22.93 2.98 -0.36
N ASN A 23 -23.12 3.31 -1.64
CA ASN A 23 -23.84 2.48 -2.62
C ASN A 23 -22.90 1.98 -3.73
N LYS A 24 -21.57 2.01 -3.49
CA LYS A 24 -20.56 1.65 -4.46
C LYS A 24 -19.99 0.27 -4.17
N VAL A 25 -19.69 -0.47 -5.22
CA VAL A 25 -19.00 -1.75 -5.17
C VAL A 25 -17.54 -1.52 -5.49
N ALA A 26 -16.66 -1.85 -4.54
CA ALA A 26 -15.22 -1.84 -4.74
C ALA A 26 -14.74 -3.27 -5.06
N TYR A 27 -13.87 -3.37 -6.06
CA TYR A 27 -13.23 -4.61 -6.48
C TYR A 27 -11.71 -4.44 -6.43
N GLN A 28 -11.04 -5.27 -5.63
CA GLN A 28 -9.58 -5.23 -5.52
C GLN A 28 -8.96 -6.00 -6.69
N ILE A 29 -7.99 -5.37 -7.34
CA ILE A 29 -7.13 -5.97 -8.35
C ILE A 29 -5.72 -6.12 -7.78
N TYR A 30 -5.21 -7.34 -7.86
CA TYR A 30 -3.80 -7.63 -7.72
C TYR A 30 -3.18 -7.61 -9.13
N PRO A 31 -2.48 -6.53 -9.54
CA PRO A 31 -2.10 -6.31 -10.95
C PRO A 31 -1.37 -7.50 -11.55
N LYS A 32 -0.36 -8.00 -10.82
CA LYS A 32 0.52 -9.09 -11.25
C LYS A 32 -0.21 -10.34 -11.79
N SER A 33 -1.42 -10.64 -11.24
CA SER A 33 -2.19 -11.84 -11.57
C SER A 33 -3.51 -11.57 -12.29
N PHE A 34 -3.82 -10.31 -12.62
CA PHE A 34 -5.14 -9.96 -13.14
C PHE A 34 -5.25 -10.14 -14.66
N TYR A 35 -4.45 -9.46 -15.45
CA TYR A 35 -4.43 -9.59 -16.90
C TYR A 35 -3.12 -9.09 -17.49
N ASP A 36 -2.42 -9.99 -18.15
CA ASP A 36 -1.18 -9.76 -18.88
C ASP A 36 -1.53 -9.29 -20.30
N SER A 37 -1.17 -8.05 -20.64
CA SER A 37 -1.49 -7.46 -21.94
C SER A 37 -0.41 -7.67 -22.99
N ASN A 38 0.83 -7.93 -22.55
CA ASN A 38 2.02 -8.00 -23.42
C ASN A 38 2.56 -9.43 -23.60
N GLY A 39 2.09 -10.39 -22.79
CA GLY A 39 2.45 -11.82 -22.89
C GLY A 39 3.73 -12.20 -22.14
N ASP A 40 4.17 -11.41 -21.18
CA ASP A 40 5.38 -11.68 -20.37
C ASP A 40 5.12 -12.54 -19.12
N GLY A 41 3.87 -12.86 -18.83
CA GLY A 41 3.43 -13.64 -17.69
C GLY A 41 3.08 -12.81 -16.45
N ILE A 42 3.16 -11.48 -16.54
CA ILE A 42 2.85 -10.54 -15.46
C ILE A 42 1.69 -9.64 -15.91
N GLY A 43 0.65 -9.54 -15.08
CA GLY A 43 -0.44 -8.60 -15.35
C GLY A 43 -0.01 -7.16 -15.15
N ASP A 44 -0.60 -6.24 -15.92
CA ASP A 44 -0.13 -4.86 -16.06
C ASP A 44 -1.27 -3.83 -16.11
N LEU A 45 -0.94 -2.54 -16.09
CA LEU A 45 -1.89 -1.43 -16.16
C LEU A 45 -2.67 -1.38 -17.49
N PRO A 46 -2.04 -1.61 -18.66
CA PRO A 46 -2.77 -1.77 -19.91
C PRO A 46 -3.79 -2.93 -19.84
N GLY A 47 -3.43 -4.03 -19.21
CA GLY A 47 -4.33 -5.17 -18.99
C GLY A 47 -5.54 -4.81 -18.12
N ILE A 48 -5.35 -4.04 -17.06
CA ILE A 48 -6.47 -3.51 -16.26
C ILE A 48 -7.36 -2.63 -17.15
N THR A 49 -6.77 -1.75 -17.94
CA THR A 49 -7.49 -0.86 -18.87
C THR A 49 -8.34 -1.65 -19.87
N LEU A 50 -7.81 -2.72 -20.44
CA LEU A 50 -8.53 -3.60 -21.35
C LEU A 50 -9.74 -4.31 -20.70
N LYS A 51 -9.72 -4.48 -19.39
CA LYS A 51 -10.77 -5.18 -18.62
C LYS A 51 -11.78 -4.24 -17.95
N LEU A 52 -11.70 -2.94 -18.14
CA LEU A 52 -12.63 -1.98 -17.50
C LEU A 52 -14.09 -2.23 -17.92
N ASP A 53 -14.36 -2.60 -19.18
CA ASP A 53 -15.73 -2.90 -19.62
C ASP A 53 -16.28 -4.14 -18.92
N TYR A 54 -15.48 -5.20 -18.79
CA TYR A 54 -15.83 -6.39 -18.02
C TYR A 54 -16.15 -6.05 -16.56
N LEU A 55 -15.29 -5.22 -15.91
CA LEU A 55 -15.53 -4.80 -14.53
C LEU A 55 -16.81 -3.96 -14.40
N LYS A 56 -17.09 -3.11 -15.38
CA LYS A 56 -18.31 -2.30 -15.42
C LYS A 56 -19.55 -3.17 -15.57
N GLU A 57 -19.53 -4.16 -16.44
CA GLU A 57 -20.63 -5.14 -16.62
C GLU A 57 -20.86 -5.98 -15.36
N LEU A 58 -19.79 -6.29 -14.62
CA LEU A 58 -19.86 -6.97 -13.32
C LEU A 58 -20.50 -6.10 -12.22
N GLY A 59 -20.66 -4.81 -12.45
CA GLY A 59 -21.24 -3.84 -11.51
C GLY A 59 -20.23 -3.18 -10.57
N VAL A 60 -18.95 -3.18 -10.94
CA VAL A 60 -17.89 -2.51 -10.17
C VAL A 60 -17.95 -1.00 -10.39
N ASP A 61 -17.90 -0.24 -9.32
CA ASP A 61 -17.81 1.22 -9.33
C ASP A 61 -16.41 1.74 -9.00
N ILE A 62 -15.68 1.01 -8.15
CA ILE A 62 -14.37 1.41 -7.64
C ILE A 62 -13.39 0.25 -7.90
N VAL A 63 -12.34 0.51 -8.63
CA VAL A 63 -11.23 -0.43 -8.81
C VAL A 63 -10.14 -0.07 -7.82
N TRP A 64 -9.91 -0.94 -6.82
CA TRP A 64 -8.81 -0.82 -5.90
C TRP A 64 -7.61 -1.61 -6.43
N ILE A 65 -6.53 -0.92 -6.69
CA ILE A 65 -5.31 -1.49 -7.24
C ILE A 65 -4.31 -1.67 -6.09
N SER A 66 -3.88 -2.94 -5.85
CA SER A 66 -2.76 -3.24 -4.96
C SER A 66 -1.49 -2.54 -5.44
N PRO A 67 -0.45 -2.38 -4.59
CA PRO A 67 0.69 -1.52 -4.92
C PRO A 67 1.32 -1.82 -6.28
N ILE A 68 1.60 -0.75 -7.03
CA ILE A 68 2.23 -0.77 -8.35
C ILE A 68 3.50 0.10 -8.39
N TYR A 69 3.92 0.58 -7.22
CA TYR A 69 5.12 1.41 -7.09
C TYR A 69 6.38 0.59 -7.30
N SER A 70 7.51 1.26 -7.56
CA SER A 70 8.82 0.61 -7.60
C SER A 70 9.09 -0.16 -6.32
N SER A 71 9.49 -1.43 -6.45
CA SER A 71 9.67 -2.35 -5.34
C SER A 71 10.67 -3.45 -5.72
N PRO A 72 11.50 -3.92 -4.79
CA PRO A 72 12.30 -5.15 -4.98
C PRO A 72 11.45 -6.44 -4.91
N PHE A 73 10.14 -6.34 -4.61
CA PHE A 73 9.18 -7.45 -4.54
C PHE A 73 9.50 -8.52 -3.48
N ALA A 74 10.21 -8.16 -2.41
CA ALA A 74 10.40 -9.05 -1.27
C ALA A 74 9.06 -9.35 -0.57
N ASP A 75 8.17 -8.36 -0.51
CA ASP A 75 6.77 -8.48 -0.04
C ASP A 75 5.75 -8.21 -1.16
N GLN A 76 5.99 -8.75 -2.34
CA GLN A 76 5.06 -8.73 -3.48
C GLN A 76 4.58 -7.32 -3.89
N GLY A 77 5.40 -6.28 -3.63
CA GLY A 77 5.12 -4.89 -3.98
C GLY A 77 4.70 -4.01 -2.80
N TYR A 78 4.50 -4.59 -1.60
CA TYR A 78 4.25 -3.81 -0.38
C TYR A 78 5.54 -3.24 0.24
N ASP A 79 6.71 -3.68 -0.20
CA ASP A 79 8.04 -3.19 0.10
C ASP A 79 8.45 -2.10 -0.91
N ILE A 80 7.92 -0.89 -0.74
CA ILE A 80 8.04 0.19 -1.72
C ILE A 80 9.41 0.86 -1.61
N SER A 81 10.16 0.89 -2.72
CA SER A 81 11.44 1.59 -2.83
C SER A 81 11.32 3.02 -3.39
N ASP A 82 10.28 3.32 -4.17
CA ASP A 82 9.98 4.67 -4.65
C ASP A 82 8.46 4.86 -4.82
N TYR A 83 7.88 5.78 -4.04
CA TYR A 83 6.45 6.10 -4.08
C TYR A 83 6.03 6.96 -5.28
N TYR A 84 6.97 7.52 -6.02
CA TYR A 84 6.72 8.45 -7.13
C TYR A 84 6.86 7.79 -8.50
N GLN A 85 7.26 6.51 -8.53
CA GLN A 85 7.44 5.75 -9.76
C GLN A 85 6.53 4.52 -9.78
N ILE A 86 6.02 4.21 -10.97
CA ILE A 86 5.38 2.91 -11.24
C ILE A 86 6.48 1.92 -11.58
N ASP A 87 6.39 0.72 -10.99
CA ASP A 87 7.33 -0.34 -11.32
C ASP A 87 7.21 -0.70 -12.81
N PRO A 88 8.34 -0.79 -13.55
CA PRO A 88 8.32 -1.06 -14.98
C PRO A 88 7.60 -2.35 -15.37
N CYS A 89 7.51 -3.34 -14.48
CA CYS A 89 6.77 -4.59 -14.76
C CYS A 89 5.26 -4.37 -14.88
N PHE A 90 4.72 -3.28 -14.31
CA PHE A 90 3.29 -2.95 -14.39
C PHE A 90 2.98 -1.91 -15.47
N GLY A 91 3.98 -1.25 -16.03
CA GLY A 91 3.81 -0.21 -17.05
C GLY A 91 4.44 1.12 -16.68
N THR A 92 3.88 2.19 -17.20
CA THR A 92 4.42 3.56 -17.10
C THR A 92 3.42 4.52 -16.46
N MET A 93 3.86 5.74 -16.14
CA MET A 93 2.97 6.84 -15.73
C MET A 93 1.95 7.18 -16.81
N ASP A 94 2.32 7.07 -18.09
CA ASP A 94 1.39 7.30 -19.21
C ASP A 94 0.29 6.22 -19.25
N ASP A 95 0.62 4.97 -18.93
CA ASP A 95 -0.35 3.88 -18.81
C ASP A 95 -1.33 4.13 -17.66
N MET A 96 -0.83 4.63 -16.52
CA MET A 96 -1.68 5.03 -15.39
C MET A 96 -2.60 6.18 -15.76
N ASP A 97 -2.09 7.21 -16.43
CA ASP A 97 -2.89 8.33 -16.93
C ASP A 97 -3.97 7.86 -17.92
N HIS A 98 -3.64 6.89 -18.76
CA HIS A 98 -4.59 6.29 -19.68
C HIS A 98 -5.68 5.52 -18.93
N LEU A 99 -5.31 4.69 -17.97
CA LEU A 99 -6.25 3.96 -17.11
C LEU A 99 -7.21 4.91 -16.39
N LEU A 100 -6.72 6.01 -15.81
CA LEU A 100 -7.55 7.01 -15.14
C LEU A 100 -8.57 7.65 -16.10
N LYS A 101 -8.14 7.98 -17.32
CA LYS A 101 -9.01 8.55 -18.35
C LYS A 101 -10.10 7.56 -18.79
N GLU A 102 -9.73 6.31 -19.00
CA GLU A 102 -10.66 5.26 -19.42
C GLU A 102 -11.65 4.86 -18.30
N ALA A 103 -11.20 4.79 -17.06
CA ALA A 103 -12.07 4.56 -15.90
C ALA A 103 -13.10 5.70 -15.75
N LYS A 104 -12.65 6.95 -15.90
CA LYS A 104 -13.54 8.13 -15.83
C LYS A 104 -14.64 8.13 -16.91
N LYS A 105 -14.35 7.69 -18.12
CA LYS A 105 -15.35 7.56 -19.20
C LYS A 105 -16.49 6.59 -18.84
N ARG A 106 -16.21 5.63 -17.94
CA ARG A 106 -17.13 4.58 -17.47
C ARG A 106 -17.77 4.88 -16.12
N ASP A 107 -17.60 6.11 -15.59
CA ASP A 107 -18.02 6.47 -14.23
C ASP A 107 -17.47 5.49 -13.18
N MET A 108 -16.23 5.09 -13.34
CA MET A 108 -15.49 4.25 -12.40
C MET A 108 -14.40 5.08 -11.70
N TYR A 109 -14.17 4.75 -10.45
CA TYR A 109 -13.11 5.35 -9.63
C TYR A 109 -11.94 4.41 -9.50
N ILE A 110 -10.74 4.97 -9.48
CA ILE A 110 -9.51 4.23 -9.14
C ILE A 110 -9.14 4.58 -7.71
N LEU A 111 -8.91 3.55 -6.90
CA LEU A 111 -8.40 3.64 -5.54
C LEU A 111 -7.01 3.02 -5.53
N MET A 112 -6.01 3.83 -5.22
CA MET A 112 -4.63 3.38 -5.08
C MET A 112 -4.39 2.87 -3.66
N ASP A 113 -3.62 1.81 -3.54
CA ASP A 113 -3.10 1.36 -2.25
C ASP A 113 -2.05 2.35 -1.76
N LEU A 114 -2.16 2.78 -0.51
CA LEU A 114 -1.24 3.73 0.11
C LEU A 114 -0.52 3.06 1.29
N VAL A 115 0.64 2.51 1.02
CA VAL A 115 1.47 1.86 2.03
C VAL A 115 2.30 2.90 2.77
N VAL A 116 1.79 3.41 3.90
CA VAL A 116 2.43 4.45 4.71
C VAL A 116 2.91 3.94 6.07
N ASN A 117 2.81 2.63 6.30
CA ASN A 117 3.24 2.01 7.54
C ASN A 117 4.76 1.75 7.55
N HIS A 118 5.32 1.42 6.41
CA HIS A 118 6.72 1.06 6.21
C HIS A 118 7.14 1.35 4.77
N CYS A 119 8.43 1.26 4.48
CA CYS A 119 9.00 1.26 3.14
C CYS A 119 9.99 0.09 3.01
N SER A 120 10.49 -0.14 1.79
CA SER A 120 11.59 -1.06 1.55
C SER A 120 12.88 -0.60 2.23
N ASP A 121 13.76 -1.52 2.54
CA ASP A 121 15.16 -1.24 2.91
C ASP A 121 15.98 -0.67 1.73
N GLU A 122 15.48 -0.79 0.50
CA GLU A 122 16.04 -0.12 -0.70
C GLU A 122 15.44 1.29 -0.93
N HIS A 123 14.63 1.81 -0.02
CA HIS A 123 14.09 3.16 -0.14
C HIS A 123 15.15 4.20 0.26
N GLU A 124 15.26 5.28 -0.50
CA GLU A 124 16.20 6.39 -0.28
C GLU A 124 16.22 6.89 1.19
N TRP A 125 15.07 6.89 1.86
CA TRP A 125 14.98 7.32 3.27
C TRP A 125 15.71 6.36 4.21
N PHE A 126 15.61 5.05 3.98
CA PHE A 126 16.30 4.06 4.80
C PHE A 126 17.79 4.04 4.51
N GLU A 127 18.19 4.17 3.23
CA GLU A 127 19.60 4.30 2.86
C GLU A 127 20.24 5.51 3.56
N LYS A 128 19.60 6.68 3.54
CA LYS A 128 20.07 7.88 4.25
C LYS A 128 20.06 7.72 5.77
N ALA A 129 19.09 7.00 6.33
CA ALA A 129 19.09 6.68 7.76
C ALA A 129 20.24 5.73 8.13
N CYS A 130 20.65 4.84 7.23
CA CYS A 130 21.86 4.02 7.40
C CYS A 130 23.16 4.83 7.28
N GLU A 131 23.17 5.92 6.48
CA GLU A 131 24.34 6.80 6.38
C GLU A 131 24.51 7.67 7.64
N ASP A 132 23.40 8.20 8.17
CA ASP A 132 23.37 9.06 9.38
C ASP A 132 22.15 8.70 10.26
N PRO A 133 22.28 7.70 11.15
CA PRO A 133 21.18 7.27 12.01
C PRO A 133 20.68 8.31 13.00
N ASP A 134 21.48 9.30 13.33
CA ASP A 134 21.14 10.37 14.27
C ASP A 134 20.66 11.65 13.53
N GLY A 135 20.64 11.60 12.17
CA GLY A 135 20.21 12.69 11.29
C GLY A 135 18.70 12.75 11.06
N GLU A 136 18.31 13.56 10.07
CA GLU A 136 16.91 13.81 9.73
C GLU A 136 16.17 12.50 9.40
N TYR A 137 16.74 11.67 8.53
CA TYR A 137 16.11 10.42 8.06
C TYR A 137 16.13 9.31 9.10
N GLY A 138 17.11 9.29 10.02
CA GLY A 138 17.12 8.39 11.16
C GLY A 138 15.87 8.50 12.02
N ASN A 139 15.31 9.72 12.13
CA ASN A 139 14.09 9.98 12.89
C ASN A 139 12.79 9.42 12.23
N PHE A 140 12.86 8.94 11.00
CA PHE A 140 11.72 8.30 10.33
C PHE A 140 11.54 6.83 10.73
N PHE A 141 12.58 6.25 11.34
CA PHE A 141 12.64 4.83 11.68
C PHE A 141 12.84 4.64 13.19
N TYR A 142 12.45 3.49 13.69
CA TYR A 142 12.79 3.08 15.04
C TYR A 142 14.20 2.50 15.03
N ILE A 143 15.16 3.31 15.44
CA ILE A 143 16.58 2.94 15.55
C ILE A 143 16.98 3.10 17.02
N GLU A 144 17.60 2.07 17.59
CA GLU A 144 18.01 2.01 18.99
C GLU A 144 19.47 1.55 19.10
N ASP A 145 20.14 1.94 20.19
CA ASP A 145 21.47 1.43 20.49
C ASP A 145 21.40 -0.07 20.76
N ARG A 146 22.32 -0.80 20.18
CA ARG A 146 22.41 -2.25 20.34
C ARG A 146 23.17 -2.61 21.61
N LYS A 147 22.54 -3.41 22.48
CA LYS A 147 23.18 -4.02 23.64
C LYS A 147 23.38 -5.50 23.36
N GLU A 148 24.59 -5.98 23.65
CA GLU A 148 24.94 -7.39 23.39
C GLU A 148 24.01 -8.35 24.14
N GLY A 149 23.37 -9.25 23.38
CA GLY A 149 22.45 -10.27 23.91
C GLY A 149 21.07 -9.75 24.33
N GLU A 150 20.77 -8.45 24.16
CA GLU A 150 19.48 -7.86 24.49
C GLU A 150 18.78 -7.30 23.24
N LEU A 151 17.45 -7.50 23.16
CA LEU A 151 16.58 -6.83 22.21
C LEU A 151 15.72 -5.81 22.94
N PRO A 152 15.36 -4.66 22.33
CA PRO A 152 14.51 -3.64 22.96
C PRO A 152 13.14 -4.17 23.39
N CYS A 153 12.62 -5.16 22.68
CA CYS A 153 11.39 -5.87 23.03
C CYS A 153 11.38 -7.29 22.44
N ASN A 154 10.37 -8.08 22.84
CA ASN A 154 10.17 -9.46 22.38
C ASN A 154 9.21 -9.59 21.19
N TRP A 155 8.96 -8.53 20.47
CA TRP A 155 8.08 -8.55 19.30
C TRP A 155 8.72 -9.35 18.15
N ARG A 156 7.84 -9.89 17.32
CA ARG A 156 8.25 -10.71 16.17
C ARG A 156 7.75 -10.09 14.87
N SER A 157 8.56 -10.20 13.82
CA SER A 157 8.17 -9.85 12.47
C SER A 157 7.05 -10.76 11.96
N TYR A 158 6.21 -10.27 11.08
CA TYR A 158 5.19 -11.05 10.38
C TYR A 158 5.79 -12.19 9.54
N PHE A 159 7.01 -12.01 9.05
CA PHE A 159 7.74 -13.05 8.31
C PHE A 159 8.58 -13.98 9.20
N GLY A 160 8.51 -13.81 10.51
CA GLY A 160 9.21 -14.61 11.50
C GLY A 160 10.48 -13.93 12.03
N GLY A 161 11.07 -14.51 13.10
CA GLY A 161 12.20 -13.88 13.76
C GLY A 161 11.82 -12.68 14.65
N PRO A 162 12.80 -12.02 15.28
CA PRO A 162 12.59 -10.78 16.02
C PRO A 162 12.33 -9.63 15.06
N VAL A 163 11.66 -8.55 15.54
CA VAL A 163 11.48 -7.31 14.75
C VAL A 163 12.73 -6.41 14.73
N TRP A 164 13.76 -6.75 15.51
CA TRP A 164 14.98 -5.97 15.63
C TRP A 164 16.13 -6.66 14.94
N GLU A 165 16.77 -5.94 14.01
CA GLU A 165 17.95 -6.38 13.29
C GLU A 165 19.08 -5.34 13.38
N PRO A 166 20.36 -5.76 13.24
CA PRO A 166 21.47 -4.81 13.17
C PRO A 166 21.29 -3.83 12.04
N LEU A 167 21.49 -2.52 12.33
CA LEU A 167 21.44 -1.50 11.31
C LEU A 167 22.63 -1.64 10.34
N PRO A 168 22.41 -1.68 9.02
CA PRO A 168 23.50 -1.76 8.05
C PRO A 168 24.53 -0.66 8.26
N GLY A 169 25.81 -1.04 8.31
CA GLY A 169 26.93 -0.10 8.54
C GLY A 169 27.17 0.30 10.00
N HIS A 170 26.25 0.00 10.93
CA HIS A 170 26.30 0.42 12.34
C HIS A 170 26.14 -0.80 13.26
N PRO A 171 27.23 -1.50 13.63
CA PRO A 171 27.15 -2.70 14.46
C PRO A 171 26.68 -2.44 15.90
N ASP A 172 26.74 -1.19 16.34
CA ASP A 172 26.31 -0.68 17.64
C ASP A 172 24.84 -0.21 17.66
N LYS A 173 24.14 -0.24 16.51
CA LYS A 173 22.73 0.13 16.38
C LYS A 173 21.89 -1.01 15.80
N GLN A 174 20.59 -0.94 16.04
CA GLN A 174 19.59 -1.87 15.51
C GLN A 174 18.34 -1.10 15.11
N TYR A 175 17.65 -1.59 14.12
CA TYR A 175 16.40 -1.00 13.62
C TYR A 175 15.24 -1.97 13.74
N MET A 176 14.02 -1.43 13.82
CA MET A 176 12.80 -2.23 13.89
C MET A 176 12.18 -2.40 12.51
N HIS A 177 11.96 -3.66 12.12
CA HIS A 177 11.15 -4.02 10.96
C HIS A 177 10.01 -4.95 11.37
N VAL A 178 8.80 -4.63 10.95
CA VAL A 178 7.62 -5.46 11.27
C VAL A 178 7.31 -6.42 10.11
N PHE A 179 7.69 -5.99 8.92
CA PHE A 179 7.59 -6.71 7.66
C PHE A 179 8.96 -6.96 7.09
#